data_ebb38545473ee0f7f16678b365152ff2
#
_entry.id   ebb38545473ee0f7f16678b365152ff2
#
_cell.length_a   1.000
_cell.length_b   1.000
_cell.length_c   1.000
_cell.angle_alpha   90.00
_cell.angle_beta   90.00
_cell.angle_gamma   90.00
#
_symmetry.space_group_name_H-M   'P 1'
#
loop_
_entity.id
_entity.type
_entity.pdbx_description
1 polymer ?
#
loop_
_entity_poly.entity_id
_entity_poly.type
_entity_poly.pdbx_seq_one_letter_code
_entity_poly.pdbx_strand_id
1 'polypeptide(L)'
;MNLPVLASTLALTGVMVMPTTGHAQTPGVTHTSVKDVNELFAKPGGGTVNDTQHYKVMVSTRTKGGEAEQHALDTDIFYIVEGSATFVTGGTILGAHETAPNETRGTGLEGGVEQTLSAGDVVTIDAGVPHWFKAVDGRVRYFVVKVKR
;
A
#
# COMPACT_ATOMS: atom_id res chain seq x y z
N MET A 1 56.29 -57.06 13.13
CA MET A 1 55.08 -56.77 12.30
C MET A 1 54.53 -55.46 12.76
N ASN A 2 54.93 -54.40 12.04
CA ASN A 2 54.51 -53.01 12.42
C ASN A 2 53.38 -52.58 11.48
N LEU A 3 52.25 -52.25 12.06
CA LEU A 3 51.07 -51.65 11.36
C LEU A 3 51.22 -50.11 11.29
N PRO A 4 50.94 -49.46 10.16
CA PRO A 4 50.99 -48.02 10.05
C PRO A 4 49.69 -47.42 10.60
N VAL A 5 49.84 -46.38 11.40
CA VAL A 5 48.74 -45.52 11.90
C VAL A 5 48.38 -44.56 10.77
N LEU A 6 47.13 -44.65 10.29
CA LEU A 6 46.57 -43.67 9.37
C LEU A 6 46.10 -42.43 10.17
N ALA A 7 46.76 -41.30 9.95
CA ALA A 7 46.30 -40.01 10.47
C ALA A 7 45.25 -39.42 9.53
N SER A 8 43.98 -39.33 9.98
CA SER A 8 42.91 -38.63 9.26
C SER A 8 42.99 -37.15 9.56
N THR A 9 43.32 -36.35 8.56
CA THR A 9 43.25 -34.90 8.58
C THR A 9 41.80 -34.43 8.34
N LEU A 10 41.17 -33.93 9.37
CA LEU A 10 39.85 -33.31 9.30
C LEU A 10 40.01 -31.88 8.73
N ALA A 11 39.60 -31.65 7.50
CA ALA A 11 39.56 -30.31 6.89
C ALA A 11 38.34 -29.56 7.42
N LEU A 12 38.58 -28.55 8.27
CA LEU A 12 37.56 -27.64 8.78
C LEU A 12 37.28 -26.57 7.70
N THR A 13 36.22 -26.77 6.90
CA THR A 13 35.73 -25.73 5.97
C THR A 13 35.01 -24.64 6.75
N GLY A 14 35.70 -23.56 7.06
CA GLY A 14 35.13 -22.38 7.66
C GLY A 14 34.18 -21.69 6.67
N VAL A 15 32.89 -21.73 6.93
CA VAL A 15 31.91 -20.89 6.23
C VAL A 15 32.15 -19.45 6.67
N MET A 16 32.71 -18.64 5.78
CA MET A 16 32.89 -17.20 5.99
C MET A 16 31.52 -16.53 5.89
N VAL A 17 30.87 -16.29 7.03
CA VAL A 17 29.64 -15.47 7.10
C VAL A 17 30.07 -14.02 6.85
N MET A 18 29.82 -13.52 5.64
CA MET A 18 29.98 -12.10 5.33
C MET A 18 28.95 -11.32 6.18
N PRO A 19 29.37 -10.29 6.92
CA PRO A 19 28.41 -9.44 7.59
C PRO A 19 27.55 -8.72 6.54
N THR A 20 26.27 -8.98 6.52
CA THR A 20 25.32 -8.15 5.80
C THR A 20 25.36 -6.78 6.43
N THR A 21 25.82 -5.77 5.68
CA THR A 21 25.76 -4.36 6.10
C THR A 21 24.30 -3.92 6.12
N GLY A 22 23.56 -4.37 7.11
CA GLY A 22 22.25 -3.83 7.44
C GLY A 22 22.47 -2.39 7.89
N HIS A 23 21.93 -1.43 7.15
CA HIS A 23 21.88 -0.05 7.62
C HIS A 23 21.09 -0.05 8.93
N ALA A 24 21.72 0.39 10.02
CA ALA A 24 21.06 0.54 11.30
C ALA A 24 19.92 1.55 11.14
N GLN A 25 18.68 1.09 11.25
CA GLN A 25 17.52 1.98 11.24
C GLN A 25 17.34 2.61 12.62
N THR A 26 17.10 3.91 12.64
CA THR A 26 16.72 4.61 13.87
C THR A 26 15.38 4.04 14.37
N PRO A 27 15.23 3.69 15.65
CA PRO A 27 13.96 3.24 16.19
C PRO A 27 12.83 4.25 15.88
N GLY A 28 11.69 3.74 15.41
CA GLY A 28 10.54 4.55 15.00
C GLY A 28 10.66 5.20 13.61
N VAL A 29 11.73 4.92 12.87
CA VAL A 29 11.88 5.38 11.47
C VAL A 29 11.78 4.18 10.53
N THR A 30 10.89 4.29 9.54
CA THR A 30 10.81 3.34 8.41
C THR A 30 11.22 4.09 7.14
N HIS A 31 12.26 3.61 6.47
CA HIS A 31 12.69 4.11 5.17
C HIS A 31 12.44 3.03 4.11
N THR A 32 11.58 3.34 3.14
CA THR A 32 11.33 2.49 1.98
C THR A 32 12.00 3.14 0.76
N SER A 33 12.89 2.41 0.12
CA SER A 33 13.65 2.93 -1.02
C SER A 33 12.74 3.21 -2.23
N VAL A 34 13.18 4.07 -3.14
CA VAL A 34 12.47 4.32 -4.42
C VAL A 34 12.29 3.03 -5.23
N LYS A 35 13.26 2.11 -5.16
CA LYS A 35 13.17 0.81 -5.82
C LYS A 35 11.99 0.01 -5.27
N ASP A 36 11.90 -0.12 -3.95
CA ASP A 36 10.84 -0.89 -3.28
C ASP A 36 9.46 -0.26 -3.50
N VAL A 37 9.37 1.07 -3.47
CA VAL A 37 8.12 1.80 -3.78
C VAL A 37 7.69 1.51 -5.22
N ASN A 38 8.61 1.53 -6.19
CA ASN A 38 8.30 1.23 -7.59
C ASN A 38 7.88 -0.24 -7.79
N GLU A 39 8.49 -1.17 -7.06
CA GLU A 39 8.08 -2.58 -7.07
C GLU A 39 6.66 -2.77 -6.51
N LEU A 40 6.29 -2.00 -5.47
CA LEU A 40 4.91 -2.00 -4.96
C LEU A 40 3.93 -1.43 -5.99
N PHE A 41 4.25 -0.33 -6.66
CA PHE A 41 3.42 0.23 -7.73
C PHE A 41 3.26 -0.70 -8.94
N ALA A 42 4.23 -1.58 -9.19
CA ALA A 42 4.16 -2.56 -10.28
C ALA A 42 3.20 -3.73 -9.98
N LYS A 43 2.85 -3.96 -8.72
CA LYS A 43 1.91 -5.00 -8.33
C LYS A 43 0.48 -4.62 -8.72
N PRO A 44 -0.37 -5.58 -9.13
CA PRO A 44 -1.80 -5.33 -9.32
C PRO A 44 -2.43 -4.73 -8.04
N GLY A 45 -3.03 -3.54 -8.17
CA GLY A 45 -3.63 -2.84 -7.04
C GLY A 45 -2.64 -2.06 -6.14
N GLY A 46 -1.33 -2.30 -6.24
CA GLY A 46 -0.34 -1.65 -5.40
C GLY A 46 0.10 -2.49 -4.20
N GLY A 47 0.42 -1.84 -3.06
CA GLY A 47 0.85 -2.54 -1.85
C GLY A 47 1.07 -1.64 -0.64
N THR A 48 1.29 -2.29 0.51
CA THR A 48 1.56 -1.60 1.78
C THR A 48 3.04 -1.22 1.88
N VAL A 49 3.30 0.05 2.15
CA VAL A 49 4.63 0.61 2.43
C VAL A 49 4.95 0.48 3.92
N ASN A 50 4.02 0.88 4.78
CA ASN A 50 4.14 0.78 6.23
C ASN A 50 2.76 0.60 6.88
N ASP A 51 2.68 -0.16 7.97
CA ASP A 51 1.45 -0.37 8.73
C ASP A 51 1.76 -0.35 10.23
N THR A 52 1.11 0.56 10.93
CA THR A 52 1.27 0.76 12.38
C THR A 52 -0.09 0.74 13.06
N GLN A 53 -0.10 0.87 14.38
CA GLN A 53 -1.33 1.03 15.16
C GLN A 53 -2.11 2.30 14.77
N HIS A 54 -1.42 3.38 14.37
CA HIS A 54 -2.02 4.71 14.19
C HIS A 54 -2.27 5.10 12.73
N TYR A 55 -1.50 4.52 11.81
CA TYR A 55 -1.63 4.81 10.38
C TYR A 55 -1.15 3.65 9.51
N LYS A 56 -1.61 3.66 8.28
CA LYS A 56 -1.13 2.77 7.22
C LYS A 56 -0.78 3.60 5.99
N VAL A 57 0.43 3.39 5.46
CA VAL A 57 0.86 4.00 4.20
C VAL A 57 0.85 2.94 3.11
N MET A 58 0.19 3.25 2.02
CA MET A 58 0.07 2.36 0.87
C MET A 58 0.40 3.11 -0.42
N VAL A 59 0.77 2.37 -1.44
CA VAL A 59 0.71 2.81 -2.83
C VAL A 59 -0.36 2.03 -3.57
N SER A 60 -1.05 2.70 -4.49
CA SER A 60 -2.10 2.09 -5.30
C SER A 60 -1.89 2.39 -6.78
N THR A 61 -2.19 1.40 -7.61
CA THR A 61 -2.22 1.49 -9.06
C THR A 61 -3.59 1.04 -9.53
N ARG A 62 -4.31 1.91 -10.26
CA ARG A 62 -5.59 1.58 -10.89
C ARG A 62 -5.52 1.80 -12.40
N THR A 63 -6.15 0.91 -13.15
CA THR A 63 -6.33 1.01 -14.61
C THR A 63 -7.80 1.05 -15.01
N LYS A 64 -8.69 0.99 -14.02
CA LYS A 64 -10.15 1.10 -14.20
C LYS A 64 -10.79 1.59 -12.89
N GLY A 65 -12.03 2.04 -12.96
CA GLY A 65 -12.85 2.30 -11.80
C GLY A 65 -13.00 1.09 -10.89
N GLY A 66 -13.40 1.33 -9.67
CA GLY A 66 -13.61 0.31 -8.64
C GLY A 66 -15.02 0.38 -8.04
N GLU A 67 -15.21 -0.24 -6.91
CA GLU A 67 -16.39 -0.08 -6.07
C GLU A 67 -16.33 1.25 -5.31
N ALA A 68 -17.49 1.80 -4.97
CA ALA A 68 -17.59 2.84 -3.96
C ALA A 68 -17.26 2.26 -2.59
N GLU A 69 -16.58 3.04 -1.75
CA GLU A 69 -16.13 2.60 -0.44
C GLU A 69 -16.35 3.70 0.63
N GLN A 70 -16.51 3.25 1.88
CA GLN A 70 -16.62 4.10 3.06
C GLN A 70 -15.92 3.40 4.22
N HIS A 71 -15.03 4.13 4.89
CA HIS A 71 -14.37 3.69 6.11
C HIS A 71 -14.97 4.41 7.29
N ALA A 72 -15.57 3.69 8.24
CA ALA A 72 -16.28 4.33 9.36
C ALA A 72 -15.34 5.03 10.34
N LEU A 73 -14.09 4.56 10.46
CA LEU A 73 -13.13 5.06 11.45
C LEU A 73 -11.87 5.68 10.83
N ASP A 74 -11.48 5.29 9.61
CA ASP A 74 -10.24 5.73 9.00
C ASP A 74 -10.47 7.02 8.17
N THR A 75 -9.55 7.97 8.31
CA THR A 75 -9.41 9.12 7.40
C THR A 75 -8.39 8.74 6.32
N ASP A 76 -8.74 8.93 5.05
CA ASP A 76 -7.85 8.69 3.92
C ASP A 76 -7.25 10.00 3.42
N ILE A 77 -5.94 9.99 3.18
CA ILE A 77 -5.23 11.08 2.52
C ILE A 77 -4.59 10.52 1.26
N PHE A 78 -4.99 11.02 0.09
CA PHE A 78 -4.42 10.64 -1.20
C PHE A 78 -3.45 11.70 -1.70
N TYR A 79 -2.36 11.26 -2.30
CA TYR A 79 -1.49 12.07 -3.13
C TYR A 79 -1.35 11.40 -4.49
N ILE A 80 -1.84 12.09 -5.54
CA ILE A 80 -1.82 11.57 -6.90
C ILE A 80 -0.43 11.76 -7.49
N VAL A 81 0.25 10.65 -7.82
CA VAL A 81 1.63 10.65 -8.34
C VAL A 81 1.66 10.72 -9.85
N GLU A 82 0.72 10.03 -10.52
CA GLU A 82 0.70 9.87 -11.97
C GLU A 82 -0.72 9.64 -12.47
N GLY A 83 -1.04 10.18 -13.65
CA GLY A 83 -2.31 9.93 -14.34
C GLY A 83 -3.47 10.76 -13.83
N SER A 84 -4.68 10.37 -14.24
CA SER A 84 -5.92 11.03 -13.83
C SER A 84 -7.06 10.05 -13.64
N ALA A 85 -8.06 10.47 -12.86
CA ALA A 85 -9.24 9.67 -12.57
C ALA A 85 -10.46 10.56 -12.31
N THR A 86 -11.64 10.06 -12.66
CA THR A 86 -12.91 10.62 -12.19
C THR A 86 -13.19 10.07 -10.80
N PHE A 87 -13.32 10.97 -9.84
CA PHE A 87 -13.51 10.67 -8.42
C PHE A 87 -14.79 11.29 -7.89
N VAL A 88 -15.55 10.54 -7.12
CA VAL A 88 -16.83 11.00 -6.54
C VAL A 88 -16.74 10.90 -5.03
N THR A 89 -17.22 11.92 -4.33
CA THR A 89 -17.25 11.95 -2.86
C THR A 89 -18.63 12.35 -2.33
N GLY A 90 -18.99 11.82 -1.15
CA GLY A 90 -20.30 12.02 -0.55
C GLY A 90 -21.41 11.23 -1.25
N GLY A 91 -22.65 11.57 -0.94
CA GLY A 91 -23.83 10.85 -1.44
C GLY A 91 -24.08 9.53 -0.71
N THR A 92 -24.82 8.64 -1.36
CA THR A 92 -25.23 7.34 -0.81
C THR A 92 -24.64 6.19 -1.62
N ILE A 93 -24.08 5.19 -0.95
CA ILE A 93 -23.53 4.00 -1.60
C ILE A 93 -24.68 3.13 -2.13
N LEU A 94 -24.64 2.84 -3.43
CA LEU A 94 -25.60 1.95 -4.08
C LEU A 94 -25.21 0.48 -3.84
N GLY A 95 -26.17 -0.34 -3.40
CA GLY A 95 -25.92 -1.75 -3.10
C GLY A 95 -24.94 -1.95 -1.94
N ALA A 96 -24.98 -1.06 -0.94
CA ALA A 96 -24.09 -1.04 0.20
C ALA A 96 -24.08 -2.38 0.95
N HIS A 97 -22.90 -2.91 1.22
CA HIS A 97 -22.67 -4.11 2.03
C HIS A 97 -21.34 -3.99 2.79
N GLU A 98 -21.29 -4.59 3.97
CA GLU A 98 -20.07 -4.63 4.78
C GLU A 98 -19.10 -5.70 4.22
N THR A 99 -17.86 -5.34 3.97
CA THR A 99 -16.80 -6.24 3.47
C THR A 99 -15.80 -6.61 4.57
N ALA A 100 -15.66 -5.75 5.58
CA ALA A 100 -14.86 -5.95 6.78
C ALA A 100 -15.43 -5.05 7.89
N PRO A 101 -15.09 -5.27 9.17
CA PRO A 101 -15.48 -4.36 10.24
C PRO A 101 -15.12 -2.90 9.89
N ASN A 102 -16.11 -2.00 9.95
CA ASN A 102 -15.98 -0.58 9.63
C ASN A 102 -15.68 -0.26 8.15
N GLU A 103 -15.81 -1.21 7.24
CA GLU A 103 -15.63 -1.01 5.79
C GLU A 103 -16.91 -1.39 5.04
N THR A 104 -17.50 -0.42 4.35
CA THR A 104 -18.68 -0.61 3.50
C THR A 104 -18.29 -0.39 2.04
N ARG A 105 -18.78 -1.25 1.14
CA ARG A 105 -18.61 -1.14 -0.30
C ARG A 105 -19.92 -1.20 -1.04
N GLY A 106 -19.90 -0.78 -2.32
CA GLY A 106 -21.04 -0.89 -3.21
C GLY A 106 -20.70 -0.55 -4.64
N THR A 107 -21.70 -0.60 -5.51
CA THR A 107 -21.52 -0.50 -6.96
C THR A 107 -21.26 0.92 -7.48
N GLY A 108 -21.51 1.93 -6.66
CA GLY A 108 -21.32 3.34 -7.00
C GLY A 108 -21.91 4.27 -5.95
N LEU A 109 -21.91 5.58 -6.26
CA LEU A 109 -22.49 6.63 -5.41
C LEU A 109 -23.61 7.38 -6.14
N GLU A 110 -24.71 7.64 -5.44
CA GLU A 110 -25.79 8.51 -5.88
C GLU A 110 -25.74 9.84 -5.13
N GLY A 111 -25.87 10.97 -5.83
CA GLY A 111 -25.92 12.29 -5.21
C GLY A 111 -24.56 12.83 -4.72
N GLY A 112 -23.46 12.16 -5.05
CA GLY A 112 -22.11 12.63 -4.71
C GLY A 112 -21.61 13.75 -5.62
N VAL A 113 -20.51 14.38 -5.21
CA VAL A 113 -19.79 15.41 -5.98
C VAL A 113 -18.70 14.76 -6.81
N GLU A 114 -18.77 14.92 -8.13
CA GLU A 114 -17.78 14.41 -9.08
C GLU A 114 -16.69 15.45 -9.35
N GLN A 115 -15.44 14.99 -9.36
CA GLN A 115 -14.28 15.82 -9.69
C GLN A 115 -13.22 14.97 -10.42
N THR A 116 -12.37 15.63 -11.19
CA THR A 116 -11.20 14.99 -11.78
C THR A 116 -10.01 15.13 -10.84
N LEU A 117 -9.36 14.02 -10.52
CA LEU A 117 -8.07 14.02 -9.83
C LEU A 117 -6.97 13.89 -10.87
N SER A 118 -5.88 14.65 -10.68
CA SER A 118 -4.71 14.68 -11.56
C SER A 118 -3.41 14.60 -10.76
N ALA A 119 -2.32 14.27 -11.43
CA ALA A 119 -1.00 14.24 -10.78
C ALA A 119 -0.69 15.55 -10.04
N GLY A 120 -0.27 15.45 -8.78
CA GLY A 120 -0.01 16.57 -7.86
C GLY A 120 -1.17 16.88 -6.92
N ASP A 121 -2.38 16.38 -7.16
CA ASP A 121 -3.52 16.63 -6.27
C ASP A 121 -3.35 15.90 -4.94
N VAL A 122 -3.86 16.55 -3.87
CA VAL A 122 -4.02 15.97 -2.55
C VAL A 122 -5.51 15.96 -2.21
N VAL A 123 -6.02 14.81 -1.77
CA VAL A 123 -7.40 14.66 -1.32
C VAL A 123 -7.41 14.12 0.11
N THR A 124 -8.13 14.79 0.99
CA THR A 124 -8.40 14.28 2.34
C THR A 124 -9.87 13.91 2.44
N ILE A 125 -10.14 12.69 2.90
CA ILE A 125 -11.47 12.11 3.05
C ILE A 125 -11.63 11.71 4.49
N ASP A 126 -12.48 12.44 5.22
CA ASP A 126 -12.73 12.13 6.62
C ASP A 126 -13.45 10.79 6.79
N ALA A 127 -13.23 10.18 7.96
CA ALA A 127 -13.94 8.97 8.35
C ALA A 127 -15.46 9.13 8.16
N GLY A 128 -16.11 8.11 7.60
CA GLY A 128 -17.54 8.09 7.33
C GLY A 128 -17.96 8.77 6.02
N VAL A 129 -17.04 9.37 5.25
CA VAL A 129 -17.36 9.96 3.95
C VAL A 129 -17.24 8.92 2.84
N PRO A 130 -18.34 8.59 2.10
CA PRO A 130 -18.28 7.72 0.95
C PRO A 130 -17.44 8.33 -0.17
N HIS A 131 -16.67 7.48 -0.87
CA HIS A 131 -15.84 7.91 -1.98
C HIS A 131 -15.67 6.81 -3.02
N TRP A 132 -15.38 7.20 -4.27
CA TRP A 132 -15.37 6.28 -5.38
C TRP A 132 -14.46 6.73 -6.52
N PHE A 133 -13.51 5.90 -6.90
CA PHE A 133 -12.84 6.00 -8.20
C PHE A 133 -13.80 5.47 -9.28
N LYS A 134 -14.58 6.36 -9.89
CA LYS A 134 -15.62 6.03 -10.88
C LYS A 134 -15.03 5.58 -12.20
N ALA A 135 -13.99 6.28 -12.67
CA ALA A 135 -13.30 5.98 -13.90
C ALA A 135 -11.82 6.35 -13.79
N VAL A 136 -10.98 5.73 -14.62
CA VAL A 136 -9.53 6.00 -14.71
C VAL A 136 -9.20 6.20 -16.17
N ASP A 137 -8.44 7.26 -16.48
CA ASP A 137 -7.90 7.52 -17.81
C ASP A 137 -6.55 6.80 -17.94
N GLY A 138 -6.57 5.64 -18.61
CA GLY A 138 -5.41 4.76 -18.75
C GLY A 138 -4.93 4.17 -17.44
N ARG A 139 -4.17 4.93 -16.65
CA ARG A 139 -3.62 4.51 -15.38
C ARG A 139 -3.52 5.69 -14.40
N VAL A 140 -3.85 5.46 -13.13
CA VAL A 140 -3.57 6.37 -12.02
C VAL A 140 -2.73 5.66 -10.96
N ARG A 141 -1.71 6.37 -10.44
CA ARG A 141 -0.88 5.94 -9.29
C ARG A 141 -0.97 6.98 -8.19
N TYR A 142 -1.13 6.52 -6.96
CA TYR A 142 -1.26 7.42 -5.83
C TYR A 142 -0.79 6.76 -4.53
N PHE A 143 -0.34 7.60 -3.59
CA PHE A 143 -0.19 7.19 -2.20
C PHE A 143 -1.51 7.31 -1.47
N VAL A 144 -1.72 6.42 -0.51
CA VAL A 144 -2.80 6.50 0.48
C VAL A 144 -2.18 6.47 1.87
N VAL A 145 -2.51 7.43 2.69
CA VAL A 145 -2.26 7.37 4.13
C VAL A 145 -3.62 7.21 4.81
N LYS A 146 -3.84 6.04 5.42
CA LYS A 146 -5.00 5.80 6.29
C LYS A 146 -4.61 6.17 7.71
N VAL A 147 -5.27 7.17 8.27
CA VAL A 147 -5.14 7.56 9.68
C VAL A 147 -6.20 6.79 10.46
N LYS A 148 -5.76 5.89 11.32
CA LYS A 148 -6.61 4.98 12.11
C LYS A 148 -7.08 5.67 13.40
N ARG A 149 -8.34 5.45 13.78
CA ARG A 149 -8.92 5.93 15.03
C ARG A 149 -9.33 4.77 15.94
#